data_7793b6991ade937269f7e9626e1f6d3f
#
_entry.id   7793b6991ade937269f7e9626e1f6d3f
#
_cell.length_a   1.000
_cell.length_b   1.000
_cell.length_c   1.000
_cell.angle_alpha   90.00
_cell.angle_beta   90.00
_cell.angle_gamma   90.00
#
_symmetry.space_group_name_H-M   'P 1'
#
loop_
_entity.id
_entity.type
_entity.pdbx_description
1 polymer ?
#
loop_
_entity_poly.entity_id
_entity_poly.type
_entity_poly.pdbx_seq_one_letter_code
_entity_poly.pdbx_strand_id
1 'polypeptide(L)'
;MKFQTLTTEELEVCSGGVAMDPAAKWIMQHESGGSPTAGHLYAQGRGDGTKGNHSSAFGAFQMINSTRKQYMGKDYQSTDLGKQYSAATKYVDQRYGSWGKAENFWKAHHWY
;
A
#
# COMPACT_ATOMS: atom_id res chain seq x y z
N MET A 1 -25.90 -14.07 18.24
CA MET A 1 -24.94 -13.82 18.19
C MET A 1 -24.75 -12.76 18.68
N LYS A 2 -24.32 -12.67 19.07
CA LYS A 2 -24.00 -11.71 19.48
C LYS A 2 -23.56 -10.89 18.51
N PHE A 3 -23.79 -9.93 18.56
CA PHE A 3 -23.37 -9.20 17.94
C PHE A 3 -22.69 -8.50 18.44
N GLN A 4 -22.27 -8.64 18.51
CA GLN A 4 -21.41 -8.07 19.19
C GLN A 4 -20.80 -7.00 18.51
N THR A 5 -20.14 -6.10 19.17
CA THR A 5 -19.30 -5.13 18.56
C THR A 5 -18.26 -5.84 17.74
N LEU A 6 -18.05 -5.42 16.50
CA LEU A 6 -17.00 -6.00 15.70
C LEU A 6 -15.65 -5.57 16.21
N THR A 7 -14.76 -6.54 16.32
CA THR A 7 -13.36 -6.24 16.60
C THR A 7 -12.66 -5.76 15.36
N THR A 8 -11.47 -5.21 15.51
CA THR A 8 -10.65 -4.83 14.37
C THR A 8 -10.41 -6.01 13.45
N GLU A 9 -10.18 -7.18 14.03
CA GLU A 9 -9.94 -8.39 13.24
C GLU A 9 -11.16 -8.79 12.43
N GLU A 10 -12.35 -8.60 13.00
CA GLU A 10 -13.58 -8.92 12.29
C GLU A 10 -13.85 -7.95 11.14
N LEU A 11 -13.30 -6.73 11.23
CA LEU A 11 -13.45 -5.74 10.19
C LEU A 11 -12.39 -5.87 9.10
N GLU A 12 -11.35 -6.65 9.37
CA GLU A 12 -10.29 -6.85 8.40
C GLU A 12 -10.64 -7.96 7.43
N VAL A 13 -10.05 -7.89 6.24
CA VAL A 13 -10.19 -8.94 5.24
C VAL A 13 -8.83 -9.57 5.01
N CYS A 14 -8.83 -10.85 4.66
CA CYS A 14 -7.60 -11.57 4.37
C CYS A 14 -7.31 -11.50 2.88
N SER A 15 -6.09 -11.13 2.53
CA SER A 15 -5.67 -11.07 1.14
C SER A 15 -4.21 -11.50 1.09
N GLY A 16 -3.90 -12.52 0.27
CA GLY A 16 -2.53 -13.03 0.17
C GLY A 16 -1.99 -13.52 1.51
N GLY A 17 -2.85 -13.99 2.41
CA GLY A 17 -2.44 -14.46 3.72
C GLY A 17 -2.26 -13.35 4.76
N VAL A 18 -2.56 -12.11 4.41
CA VAL A 18 -2.42 -10.96 5.30
C VAL A 18 -3.80 -10.41 5.63
N ALA A 19 -4.10 -10.28 6.92
CA ALA A 19 -5.33 -9.62 7.35
C ALA A 19 -5.12 -8.11 7.21
N MET A 20 -6.04 -7.43 6.55
CA MET A 20 -5.89 -6.01 6.29
C MET A 20 -7.23 -5.28 6.28
N ASP A 21 -7.14 -3.96 6.42
CA ASP A 21 -8.31 -3.09 6.32
C ASP A 21 -8.94 -3.26 4.92
N PRO A 22 -10.28 -3.38 4.84
CA PRO A 22 -10.94 -3.50 3.54
C PRO A 22 -10.60 -2.37 2.56
N ALA A 23 -10.44 -1.14 3.06
CA ALA A 23 -10.05 -0.02 2.22
C ALA A 23 -8.62 -0.20 1.68
N ALA A 24 -7.74 -0.79 2.49
CA ALA A 24 -6.39 -1.11 2.05
C ALA A 24 -6.41 -2.14 0.94
N LYS A 25 -7.24 -3.18 1.09
CA LYS A 25 -7.39 -4.18 0.04
C LYS A 25 -7.91 -3.55 -1.24
N TRP A 26 -8.86 -2.64 -1.14
CA TRP A 26 -9.41 -1.94 -2.30
C TRP A 26 -8.32 -1.16 -3.04
N ILE A 27 -7.51 -0.37 -2.30
CA ILE A 27 -6.41 0.38 -2.89
C ILE A 27 -5.38 -0.56 -3.51
N MET A 28 -5.01 -1.61 -2.79
CA MET A 28 -4.05 -2.60 -3.29
C MET A 28 -4.51 -3.20 -4.62
N GLN A 29 -5.77 -3.56 -4.72
CA GLN A 29 -6.31 -4.16 -5.95
C GLN A 29 -6.24 -3.18 -7.12
N HIS A 30 -6.48 -1.89 -6.87
CA HIS A 30 -6.43 -0.88 -7.91
C HIS A 30 -5.00 -0.48 -8.27
N GLU A 31 -4.06 -0.57 -7.32
CA GLU A 31 -2.68 -0.22 -7.58
C GLU A 31 -1.90 -1.31 -8.30
N SER A 32 -2.10 -2.55 -7.90
CA SER A 32 -1.24 -3.64 -8.37
C SER A 32 -1.99 -4.93 -8.72
N GLY A 33 -3.31 -4.96 -8.50
CA GLY A 33 -4.04 -6.22 -8.59
C GLY A 33 -3.68 -7.20 -7.48
N GLY A 34 -3.04 -6.71 -6.41
CA GLY A 34 -2.65 -7.53 -5.28
C GLY A 34 -1.25 -8.13 -5.39
N SER A 35 -0.46 -7.71 -6.38
CA SER A 35 0.85 -8.30 -6.61
C SER A 35 1.94 -7.63 -5.78
N PRO A 36 2.63 -8.35 -4.87
CA PRO A 36 3.73 -7.79 -4.10
C PRO A 36 5.01 -7.58 -4.92
N THR A 37 5.01 -7.98 -6.18
CA THR A 37 6.17 -7.81 -7.06
C THR A 37 5.89 -6.90 -8.26
N ALA A 38 4.74 -6.23 -8.27
CA ALA A 38 4.39 -5.35 -9.39
C ALA A 38 5.31 -4.14 -9.43
N GLY A 39 5.71 -3.73 -10.63
CA GLY A 39 6.49 -2.53 -10.83
C GLY A 39 7.96 -2.78 -11.07
N HIS A 40 8.77 -1.75 -10.87
CA HIS A 40 10.19 -1.75 -11.23
C HIS A 40 11.05 -1.60 -9.97
N LEU A 41 11.34 -2.73 -9.33
CA LEU A 41 12.03 -2.75 -8.04
C LEU A 41 13.34 -1.96 -8.06
N TYR A 42 14.11 -2.09 -9.13
CA TYR A 42 15.44 -1.49 -9.21
C TYR A 42 15.46 -0.15 -9.93
N ALA A 43 14.30 0.41 -10.23
CA ALA A 43 14.26 1.74 -10.80
C ALA A 43 14.85 2.75 -9.82
N GLN A 44 15.57 3.73 -10.35
CA GLN A 44 16.29 4.69 -9.53
C GLN A 44 15.44 5.89 -9.12
N GLY A 45 14.14 5.79 -9.26
CA GLY A 45 13.24 6.88 -8.90
C GLY A 45 13.21 8.02 -9.89
N ARG A 46 13.82 7.84 -11.05
CA ARG A 46 13.85 8.90 -12.06
C ARG A 46 12.50 9.18 -12.68
N GLY A 47 11.60 8.18 -12.61
CA GLY A 47 10.25 8.34 -13.10
C GLY A 47 9.29 8.94 -12.10
N ASP A 48 9.75 9.23 -10.89
CA ASP A 48 8.89 9.73 -9.82
C ASP A 48 8.69 11.23 -10.01
N GLY A 49 7.85 11.56 -10.99
CA GLY A 49 7.63 12.94 -11.39
C GLY A 49 8.54 13.40 -12.52
N THR A 50 9.40 12.52 -13.04
CA THR A 50 10.32 12.85 -14.12
C THR A 50 9.90 12.12 -15.38
N LYS A 51 9.60 12.90 -16.42
CA LYS A 51 9.13 12.36 -17.68
C LYS A 51 10.22 11.50 -18.34
N GLY A 52 9.81 10.37 -18.89
CA GLY A 52 10.68 9.55 -19.71
C GLY A 52 11.45 8.46 -18.97
N ASN A 53 11.23 8.32 -17.68
CA ASN A 53 11.86 7.26 -16.89
C ASN A 53 10.81 6.41 -16.20
N HIS A 54 11.21 5.20 -15.80
CA HIS A 54 10.30 4.34 -15.05
C HIS A 54 10.15 4.85 -13.63
N SER A 55 8.90 4.85 -13.14
CA SER A 55 8.65 5.11 -11.73
C SER A 55 9.26 4.01 -10.88
N SER A 56 9.70 4.35 -9.70
CA SER A 56 10.17 3.38 -8.72
C SER A 56 9.03 2.77 -7.90
N ALA A 57 7.78 3.04 -8.25
CA ALA A 57 6.63 2.44 -7.59
C ALA A 57 6.71 0.92 -7.72
N PHE A 58 6.63 0.24 -6.57
CA PHE A 58 6.83 -1.21 -6.52
C PHE A 58 5.99 -1.83 -5.43
N GLY A 59 5.56 -3.07 -5.65
CA GLY A 59 4.88 -3.87 -4.67
C GLY A 59 3.36 -3.71 -4.71
N ALA A 60 2.70 -4.35 -3.76
CA ALA A 60 1.24 -4.42 -3.74
C ALA A 60 0.59 -3.04 -3.62
N PHE A 61 1.26 -2.11 -2.94
CA PHE A 61 0.73 -0.77 -2.69
C PHE A 61 1.40 0.30 -3.53
N GLN A 62 2.30 -0.07 -4.41
CA GLN A 62 2.96 0.81 -5.38
C GLN A 62 3.59 2.05 -4.76
N MET A 63 4.27 1.86 -3.64
CA MET A 63 5.01 2.94 -3.02
C MET A 63 6.33 3.17 -3.76
N ILE A 64 6.70 4.45 -3.92
CA ILE A 64 7.95 4.80 -4.59
C ILE A 64 9.14 4.52 -3.68
N ASN A 65 10.33 4.53 -4.26
CA ASN A 65 11.58 4.15 -3.61
C ASN A 65 11.81 4.90 -2.30
N SER A 66 11.68 6.22 -2.31
CA SER A 66 11.91 7.03 -1.11
C SER A 66 10.93 6.70 0.00
N THR A 67 9.67 6.47 -0.34
CA THR A 67 8.63 6.11 0.64
C THR A 67 8.93 4.75 1.24
N ARG A 68 9.32 3.77 0.41
CA ARG A 68 9.66 2.44 0.91
C ARG A 68 10.87 2.49 1.85
N LYS A 69 11.89 3.27 1.49
CA LYS A 69 13.07 3.43 2.36
C LYS A 69 12.68 4.07 3.69
N GLN A 70 11.79 5.04 3.66
CA GLN A 70 11.37 5.73 4.88
C GLN A 70 10.65 4.79 5.85
N TYR A 71 9.76 3.93 5.34
CA TYR A 71 8.89 3.13 6.20
C TYR A 71 9.34 1.68 6.35
N MET A 72 10.23 1.19 5.51
CA MET A 72 10.72 -0.19 5.54
C MET A 72 12.20 -0.29 5.87
N GLY A 73 12.92 0.83 5.81
CA GLY A 73 14.34 0.83 6.10
C GLY A 73 15.11 -0.12 5.19
N LYS A 74 15.91 -1.00 5.80
CA LYS A 74 16.71 -1.95 5.03
C LYS A 74 15.87 -2.96 4.24
N ASP A 75 14.60 -3.12 4.58
CA ASP A 75 13.70 -4.07 3.91
C ASP A 75 12.93 -3.42 2.76
N TYR A 76 13.35 -2.25 2.31
CA TYR A 76 12.57 -1.49 1.32
C TYR A 76 12.40 -2.20 -0.02
N GLN A 77 13.18 -3.23 -0.29
CA GLN A 77 13.05 -4.04 -1.50
C GLN A 77 12.34 -5.38 -1.24
N SER A 78 11.80 -5.58 -0.05
CA SER A 78 11.14 -6.82 0.30
C SER A 78 9.87 -7.02 -0.53
N THR A 79 9.65 -8.25 -0.95
CA THR A 79 8.43 -8.66 -1.63
C THR A 79 7.41 -9.28 -0.67
N ASP A 80 7.68 -9.21 0.63
CA ASP A 80 6.75 -9.73 1.64
C ASP A 80 5.54 -8.81 1.75
N LEU A 81 4.36 -9.34 1.49
CA LEU A 81 3.14 -8.55 1.51
C LEU A 81 2.86 -7.94 2.88
N GLY A 82 3.13 -8.68 3.94
CA GLY A 82 2.92 -8.18 5.30
C GLY A 82 3.77 -6.96 5.60
N LYS A 83 5.03 -6.99 5.18
CA LYS A 83 5.93 -5.83 5.35
C LYS A 83 5.48 -4.66 4.51
N GLN A 84 5.06 -4.92 3.29
CA GLN A 84 4.54 -3.87 2.41
C GLN A 84 3.28 -3.23 2.99
N TYR A 85 2.37 -4.05 3.51
CA TYR A 85 1.15 -3.56 4.13
C TYR A 85 1.46 -2.72 5.38
N SER A 86 2.38 -3.19 6.22
CA SER A 86 2.77 -2.46 7.43
C SER A 86 3.32 -1.08 7.08
N ALA A 87 4.19 -1.02 6.08
CA ALA A 87 4.77 0.25 5.63
C ALA A 87 3.70 1.16 5.02
N ALA A 88 2.83 0.60 4.20
CA ALA A 88 1.75 1.37 3.57
C ALA A 88 0.79 1.92 4.62
N THR A 89 0.52 1.16 5.68
CA THR A 89 -0.33 1.63 6.77
C THR A 89 0.29 2.85 7.45
N LYS A 90 1.59 2.83 7.70
CA LYS A 90 2.27 3.98 8.30
C LYS A 90 2.20 5.21 7.39
N TYR A 91 2.44 5.00 6.11
CA TYR A 91 2.35 6.07 5.12
C TYR A 91 0.95 6.68 5.10
N VAL A 92 -0.07 5.82 5.05
CA VAL A 92 -1.46 6.26 4.99
C VAL A 92 -1.88 6.97 6.26
N ASP A 93 -1.48 6.44 7.42
CA ASP A 93 -1.82 7.05 8.71
C ASP A 93 -1.26 8.46 8.80
N GLN A 94 -0.03 8.67 8.34
CA GLN A 94 0.58 9.99 8.38
C GLN A 94 -0.02 10.95 7.38
N ARG A 95 -0.32 10.44 6.17
CA ARG A 95 -0.76 11.32 5.09
C ARG A 95 -2.26 11.59 5.09
N TYR A 96 -3.05 10.58 5.42
CA TYR A 96 -4.52 10.67 5.31
C TYR A 96 -5.23 10.47 6.63
N GLY A 97 -4.61 9.82 7.59
CA GLY A 97 -5.20 9.52 8.88
C GLY A 97 -5.83 8.15 8.97
N SER A 98 -6.30 7.59 7.87
CA SER A 98 -6.89 6.24 7.85
C SER A 98 -6.92 5.70 6.43
N TRP A 99 -7.04 4.37 6.33
CA TRP A 99 -7.20 3.73 5.02
C TRP A 99 -8.49 4.18 4.32
N GLY A 100 -9.56 4.38 5.07
CA GLY A 100 -10.82 4.85 4.49
C GLY A 100 -10.68 6.21 3.83
N LYS A 101 -9.96 7.12 4.49
CA LYS A 101 -9.69 8.44 3.93
C LYS A 101 -8.79 8.35 2.70
N ALA A 102 -7.81 7.45 2.73
CA ALA A 102 -6.95 7.22 1.57
C ALA A 102 -7.74 6.68 0.38
N GLU A 103 -8.68 5.78 0.63
CA GLU A 103 -9.54 5.25 -0.41
C GLU A 103 -10.38 6.37 -1.05
N ASN A 104 -10.95 7.24 -0.24
CA ASN A 104 -11.72 8.37 -0.76
C ASN A 104 -10.87 9.30 -1.60
N PHE A 105 -9.63 9.55 -1.16
CA PHE A 105 -8.69 10.35 -1.93
C PHE A 105 -8.37 9.68 -3.27
N TRP A 106 -8.11 8.38 -3.25
CA TRP A 106 -7.81 7.63 -4.46
C TRP A 106 -8.96 7.69 -5.47
N LYS A 107 -10.18 7.55 -4.98
CA LYS A 107 -11.36 7.61 -5.87
C LYS A 107 -11.48 8.96 -6.56
N ALA A 108 -11.07 10.03 -5.89
CA ALA A 108 -11.13 11.37 -6.46
C ALA A 108 -9.96 11.67 -7.39
N HIS A 109 -8.78 11.12 -7.11
CA HIS A 109 -7.55 11.52 -7.79
C HIS A 109 -6.85 10.40 -8.55
N HIS A 110 -7.20 9.14 -8.30
CA HIS A 110 -6.59 7.94 -8.91
C HIS A 110 -5.13 7.72 -8.50
N TRP A 111 -4.76 8.19 -7.33
CA TRP A 111 -3.46 7.93 -6.68
C TRP A 111 -3.59 8.22 -5.19
N TYR A 112 -2.56 7.89 -4.45
CA TYR A 112 -2.57 8.22 -3.03
C TYR A 112 -1.16 8.44 -2.45
#